data_05924ea9a0fa6aae5f51d61af0f3ca51
#
_entry.id   05924ea9a0fa6aae5f51d61af0f3ca51
#
_cell.length_a   1.000
_cell.length_b   1.000
_cell.length_c   1.000
_cell.angle_alpha   90.00
_cell.angle_beta   90.00
_cell.angle_gamma   90.00
#
_symmetry.space_group_name_H-M   'P 1'
#
loop_
_entity.id
_entity.type
_entity.pdbx_description
1 polymer ?
#
loop_
_entity_poly.entity_id
_entity_poly.type
_entity_poly.pdbx_seq_one_letter_code
_entity_poly.pdbx_strand_id
1 'polypeptide(L)'
;YLFDILDANDIKYDQILSVDADTIVHPDCPNFFEMTEGKMCGVHCEGSYDWIIRSIENYGKYFFNGHVMDFWKYIDCGFVIVNETHRDFFSQVTNFYNGNADLLRQVEKEWHAGTDQTPVNILIDILDVDFKWLPYEYNMCDMVRKELLTDDLLFTKWGWIYQYNS
;
A
#
# COMPACT_ATOMS: atom_id res chain seq x y z
N TYR A 1 0.27 12.95 -6.94
CA TYR A 1 1.10 14.07 -6.40
C TYR A 1 2.57 13.69 -6.15
N LEU A 2 2.93 12.40 -5.94
CA LEU A 2 4.32 11.99 -5.67
C LEU A 2 5.25 12.42 -6.82
N PHE A 3 4.93 12.04 -8.02
CA PHE A 3 5.73 12.38 -9.21
C PHE A 3 5.77 13.88 -9.47
N ASP A 4 4.65 14.58 -9.27
CA ASP A 4 4.59 16.05 -9.45
C ASP A 4 5.50 16.76 -8.45
N ILE A 5 5.62 16.27 -7.22
CA ILE A 5 6.51 16.82 -6.20
C ILE A 5 7.97 16.63 -6.61
N LEU A 6 8.32 15.44 -7.12
CA LEU A 6 9.68 15.14 -7.55
C LEU A 6 10.08 16.00 -8.77
N ASP A 7 9.17 16.14 -9.75
CA ASP A 7 9.37 16.99 -10.91
C ASP A 7 9.55 18.46 -10.52
N ALA A 8 8.68 18.97 -9.65
CA ALA A 8 8.73 20.37 -9.19
C ALA A 8 10.03 20.72 -8.44
N ASN A 9 10.71 19.71 -7.87
CA ASN A 9 11.97 19.86 -7.15
C ASN A 9 13.18 19.35 -7.94
N ASP A 10 13.03 19.00 -9.22
CA ASP A 10 14.08 18.43 -10.09
C ASP A 10 14.81 17.23 -9.45
N ILE A 11 14.08 16.41 -8.69
CA ILE A 11 14.64 15.20 -8.04
C ILE A 11 14.66 14.07 -9.05
N LYS A 12 15.85 13.57 -9.35
CA LYS A 12 16.06 12.40 -10.22
C LYS A 12 16.05 11.12 -9.39
N TYR A 13 15.44 10.08 -9.95
CA TYR A 13 15.32 8.78 -9.31
C TYR A 13 15.25 7.66 -10.35
N ASP A 14 15.66 6.47 -9.98
CA ASP A 14 15.41 5.25 -10.74
C ASP A 14 14.19 4.52 -10.18
N GLN A 15 14.08 4.48 -8.86
CA GLN A 15 12.96 3.89 -8.12
C GLN A 15 12.64 4.75 -6.90
N ILE A 16 11.40 4.69 -6.46
CA ILE A 16 10.87 5.42 -5.31
C ILE A 16 10.24 4.41 -4.37
N LEU A 17 10.64 4.44 -3.10
CA LEU A 17 9.91 3.80 -2.02
C LEU A 17 9.02 4.83 -1.34
N SER A 18 7.72 4.57 -1.32
CA SER A 18 6.75 5.27 -0.47
C SER A 18 6.49 4.43 0.77
N VAL A 19 6.68 5.01 1.95
CA VAL A 19 6.37 4.37 3.23
C VAL A 19 5.56 5.30 4.11
N ASP A 20 4.72 4.74 4.97
CA ASP A 20 3.99 5.49 5.97
C ASP A 20 4.91 6.04 7.06
N ALA A 21 4.50 7.14 7.67
CA ALA A 21 5.32 7.85 8.66
C ALA A 21 5.50 7.08 9.99
N ASP A 22 4.68 6.08 10.25
CA ASP A 22 4.75 5.18 11.41
C ASP A 22 5.58 3.91 11.14
N THR A 23 6.55 4.02 10.23
CA THR A 23 7.43 2.94 9.80
C THR A 23 8.81 3.04 10.45
N ILE A 24 9.36 1.92 10.87
CA ILE A 24 10.74 1.78 11.34
C ILE A 24 11.50 0.82 10.44
N VAL A 25 12.64 1.27 9.92
CA VAL A 25 13.53 0.46 9.08
C VAL A 25 14.70 -0.05 9.91
N HIS A 26 14.97 -1.35 9.85
CA HIS A 26 16.14 -1.94 10.50
C HIS A 26 17.43 -1.39 9.91
N PRO A 27 18.46 -1.04 10.70
CA PRO A 27 19.71 -0.44 10.20
C PRO A 27 20.46 -1.34 9.21
N ASP A 28 20.33 -2.65 9.33
CA ASP A 28 20.95 -3.64 8.44
C ASP A 28 20.01 -4.11 7.32
N CYS A 29 18.92 -3.39 7.05
CA CYS A 29 17.98 -3.74 6.00
C CYS A 29 18.70 -3.84 4.66
N PRO A 30 18.60 -4.98 3.95
CA PRO A 30 19.27 -5.14 2.67
C PRO A 30 18.65 -4.24 1.60
N ASN A 31 19.40 -4.03 0.52
CA ASN A 31 18.91 -3.29 -0.64
C ASN A 31 17.84 -4.10 -1.39
N PHE A 32 16.59 -3.84 -1.10
CA PHE A 32 15.46 -4.53 -1.73
C PHE A 32 15.07 -3.93 -3.10
N PHE A 33 15.60 -2.79 -3.49
CA PHE A 33 15.36 -2.22 -4.82
C PHE A 33 15.87 -3.12 -5.97
N GLU A 34 16.89 -3.92 -5.71
CA GLU A 34 17.39 -4.89 -6.69
C GLU A 34 16.40 -6.04 -6.96
N MET A 35 15.45 -6.26 -6.03
CA MET A 35 14.46 -7.33 -6.15
C MET A 35 13.27 -6.96 -7.02
N THR A 36 13.09 -5.69 -7.38
CA THR A 36 11.86 -5.19 -8.02
C THR A 36 11.72 -5.61 -9.48
N GLU A 37 12.83 -5.87 -10.19
CA GLU A 37 12.82 -6.18 -11.62
C GLU A 37 12.15 -5.09 -12.48
N GLY A 38 12.12 -3.85 -11.98
CA GLY A 38 11.47 -2.72 -12.63
C GLY A 38 9.94 -2.66 -12.48
N LYS A 39 9.35 -3.60 -11.75
CA LYS A 39 7.90 -3.70 -11.50
C LYS A 39 7.46 -2.82 -10.34
N MET A 40 6.16 -2.55 -10.26
CA MET A 40 5.56 -2.06 -9.02
C MET A 40 5.66 -3.15 -7.97
N CYS A 41 6.05 -2.80 -6.76
CA CYS A 41 6.21 -3.78 -5.67
C CYS A 41 5.51 -3.30 -4.41
N GLY A 42 5.07 -4.27 -3.63
CA GLY A 42 4.53 -4.08 -2.28
C GLY A 42 4.57 -5.38 -1.51
N VAL A 43 4.05 -5.36 -0.30
CA VAL A 43 3.96 -6.52 0.56
C VAL A 43 2.49 -6.85 0.81
N HIS A 44 2.15 -8.13 0.89
CA HIS A 44 0.79 -8.56 1.18
C HIS A 44 0.35 -7.99 2.55
N CYS A 45 -0.86 -7.45 2.59
CA CYS A 45 -1.45 -6.97 3.85
C CYS A 45 -2.03 -8.15 4.63
N GLU A 46 -1.46 -8.43 5.80
CA GLU A 46 -1.93 -9.48 6.72
C GLU A 46 -2.87 -8.94 7.81
N GLY A 47 -3.47 -7.78 7.60
CA GLY A 47 -4.45 -7.20 8.50
C GLY A 47 -5.69 -8.09 8.67
N SER A 48 -6.73 -7.56 9.32
CA SER A 48 -7.95 -8.30 9.56
C SER A 48 -8.59 -8.80 8.25
N TYR A 49 -8.63 -10.12 8.06
CA TYR A 49 -9.27 -10.76 6.89
C TYR A 49 -10.69 -10.27 6.66
N ASP A 50 -11.46 -10.18 7.72
CA ASP A 50 -12.85 -9.71 7.67
C ASP A 50 -12.95 -8.26 7.15
N TRP A 51 -12.05 -7.39 7.61
CA TRP A 51 -11.99 -6.01 7.15
C TRP A 51 -11.62 -5.90 5.66
N ILE A 52 -10.60 -6.64 5.22
CA ILE A 52 -10.13 -6.63 3.84
C ILE A 52 -11.21 -7.17 2.90
N ILE A 53 -11.82 -8.32 3.22
CA ILE A 53 -12.86 -8.93 2.38
C ILE A 53 -14.06 -7.99 2.26
N ARG A 54 -14.56 -7.45 3.38
CA ARG A 54 -15.67 -6.48 3.34
C ARG A 54 -15.32 -5.22 2.57
N SER A 55 -14.09 -4.75 2.67
CA SER A 55 -13.63 -3.59 1.91
C SER A 55 -13.62 -3.87 0.42
N ILE A 56 -13.06 -5.02 -0.03
CA ILE A 56 -13.06 -5.43 -1.43
C ILE A 56 -14.49 -5.53 -1.97
N GLU A 57 -15.40 -6.21 -1.27
CA GLU A 57 -16.79 -6.39 -1.69
C GLU A 57 -17.53 -5.05 -1.79
N ASN A 58 -17.38 -4.20 -0.79
CA ASN A 58 -18.08 -2.92 -0.75
C ASN A 58 -17.55 -1.95 -1.81
N TYR A 59 -16.24 -1.76 -1.88
CA TYR A 59 -15.66 -0.87 -2.89
C TYR A 59 -15.89 -1.42 -4.30
N GLY A 60 -15.76 -2.71 -4.51
CA GLY A 60 -16.08 -3.37 -5.77
C GLY A 60 -17.50 -3.07 -6.21
N LYS A 61 -18.46 -3.23 -5.31
CA LYS A 61 -19.88 -2.98 -5.58
C LYS A 61 -20.20 -1.53 -5.92
N TYR A 62 -19.64 -0.57 -5.17
CA TYR A 62 -20.05 0.83 -5.30
C TYR A 62 -19.27 1.61 -6.34
N PHE A 63 -18.01 1.24 -6.60
CA PHE A 63 -17.12 2.00 -7.47
C PHE A 63 -16.64 1.25 -8.70
N PHE A 64 -16.66 -0.09 -8.69
CA PHE A 64 -16.03 -0.91 -9.71
C PHE A 64 -16.96 -1.93 -10.34
N ASN A 65 -18.26 -1.62 -10.48
CA ASN A 65 -19.27 -2.45 -11.14
C ASN A 65 -19.36 -3.89 -10.59
N GLY A 66 -19.12 -4.09 -9.32
CA GLY A 66 -19.15 -5.40 -8.68
C GLY A 66 -17.86 -6.21 -8.84
N HIS A 67 -16.78 -5.60 -9.28
CA HIS A 67 -15.48 -6.28 -9.35
C HIS A 67 -15.03 -6.74 -7.97
N VAL A 68 -14.57 -7.99 -7.88
CA VAL A 68 -14.02 -8.58 -6.66
C VAL A 68 -12.63 -9.12 -6.99
N MET A 69 -11.62 -8.46 -6.47
CA MET A 69 -10.24 -8.91 -6.64
C MET A 69 -9.92 -10.12 -5.75
N ASP A 70 -8.88 -10.86 -6.13
CA ASP A 70 -8.36 -11.94 -5.29
C ASP A 70 -7.74 -11.35 -4.01
N PHE A 71 -8.27 -11.77 -2.86
CA PHE A 71 -7.80 -11.36 -1.54
C PHE A 71 -6.28 -11.53 -1.37
N TRP A 72 -5.71 -12.61 -1.89
CA TRP A 72 -4.27 -12.90 -1.75
C TRP A 72 -3.36 -11.93 -2.52
N LYS A 73 -3.95 -11.10 -3.37
CA LYS A 73 -3.24 -10.04 -4.07
C LYS A 73 -3.28 -8.68 -3.35
N TYR A 74 -4.01 -8.59 -2.24
CA TYR A 74 -4.19 -7.34 -1.53
C TYR A 74 -2.90 -6.93 -0.82
N ILE A 75 -2.41 -5.73 -1.13
CA ILE A 75 -1.17 -5.18 -0.56
C ILE A 75 -1.46 -4.13 0.50
N ASP A 76 -0.50 -3.94 1.38
CA ASP A 76 -0.44 -2.78 2.25
C ASP A 76 0.11 -1.58 1.47
N CYS A 77 -0.67 -0.51 1.37
CA CYS A 77 -0.26 0.71 0.67
C CYS A 77 0.71 1.59 1.49
N GLY A 78 0.94 1.25 2.75
CA GLY A 78 1.98 1.87 3.58
C GLY A 78 3.41 1.50 3.17
N PHE A 79 3.57 0.58 2.19
CA PHE A 79 4.86 0.23 1.59
C PHE A 79 4.68 -0.09 0.11
N VAL A 80 5.08 0.82 -0.76
CA VAL A 80 4.99 0.62 -2.22
C VAL A 80 6.26 1.11 -2.90
N ILE A 81 6.84 0.28 -3.78
CA ILE A 81 7.96 0.68 -4.64
C ILE A 81 7.46 0.88 -6.05
N VAL A 82 7.83 2.00 -6.65
CA VAL A 82 7.43 2.40 -7.99
C VAL A 82 8.60 3.02 -8.76
N ASN A 83 8.41 3.21 -10.05
CA ASN A 83 9.32 3.95 -10.91
C ASN A 83 8.53 4.81 -11.91
N GLU A 84 9.20 5.47 -12.83
CA GLU A 84 8.60 6.37 -13.83
C GLU A 84 7.52 5.69 -14.67
N THR A 85 7.64 4.39 -14.97
CA THR A 85 6.66 3.66 -15.81
C THR A 85 5.28 3.55 -15.15
N HIS A 86 5.19 3.76 -13.85
CA HIS A 86 3.93 3.69 -13.08
C HIS A 86 3.20 5.03 -12.96
N ARG A 87 3.72 6.11 -13.57
CA ARG A 87 3.13 7.46 -13.51
C ARG A 87 1.68 7.47 -13.98
N ASP A 88 1.39 6.80 -15.09
CA ASP A 88 0.03 6.74 -15.64
C ASP A 88 -0.95 6.03 -14.71
N PHE A 89 -0.52 5.00 -14.00
CA PHE A 89 -1.33 4.34 -12.97
C PHE A 89 -1.73 5.34 -11.89
N PHE A 90 -0.77 6.11 -11.34
CA PHE A 90 -1.08 7.10 -10.30
C PHE A 90 -1.93 8.26 -10.81
N SER A 91 -1.85 8.60 -12.10
CA SER A 91 -2.77 9.55 -12.73
C SER A 91 -4.20 9.00 -12.73
N GLN A 92 -4.40 7.73 -13.01
CA GLN A 92 -5.71 7.07 -12.95
C GLN A 92 -6.23 6.98 -11.51
N VAL A 93 -5.38 6.66 -10.53
CA VAL A 93 -5.73 6.71 -9.09
C VAL A 93 -6.21 8.12 -8.71
N THR A 94 -5.47 9.16 -9.09
CA THR A 94 -5.86 10.56 -8.81
C THR A 94 -7.21 10.92 -9.45
N ASN A 95 -7.42 10.51 -10.69
CA ASN A 95 -8.69 10.74 -11.41
C ASN A 95 -9.86 10.00 -10.73
N PHE A 96 -9.64 8.79 -10.26
CA PHE A 96 -10.63 8.02 -9.50
C PHE A 96 -11.06 8.77 -8.23
N TYR A 97 -10.09 9.23 -7.42
CA TYR A 97 -10.40 9.97 -6.18
C TYR A 97 -11.11 11.30 -6.47
N ASN A 98 -10.66 12.05 -7.46
CA ASN A 98 -11.28 13.32 -7.83
C ASN A 98 -12.71 13.13 -8.34
N GLY A 99 -12.95 12.07 -9.11
CA GLY A 99 -14.26 11.76 -9.67
C GLY A 99 -15.27 11.21 -8.66
N ASN A 100 -14.80 10.64 -7.54
CA ASN A 100 -15.64 9.93 -6.57
C ASN A 100 -15.57 10.52 -5.15
N ALA A 101 -15.02 11.70 -4.95
CA ALA A 101 -14.70 12.26 -3.64
C ALA A 101 -15.88 12.29 -2.66
N ASP A 102 -17.08 12.65 -3.12
CA ASP A 102 -18.26 12.76 -2.26
C ASP A 102 -18.79 11.37 -1.85
N LEU A 103 -18.83 10.43 -2.79
CA LEU A 103 -19.25 9.05 -2.52
C LEU A 103 -18.23 8.33 -1.62
N LEU A 104 -16.94 8.56 -1.80
CA LEU A 104 -15.88 8.02 -0.93
C LEU A 104 -16.08 8.47 0.52
N ARG A 105 -16.32 9.77 0.75
CA ARG A 105 -16.58 10.29 2.11
C ARG A 105 -17.84 9.68 2.73
N GLN A 106 -18.87 9.39 1.94
CA GLN A 106 -20.08 8.73 2.42
C GLN A 106 -19.79 7.29 2.83
N VAL A 107 -19.09 6.53 1.99
CA VAL A 107 -18.70 5.13 2.24
C VAL A 107 -17.82 5.00 3.48
N GLU A 108 -16.81 5.88 3.62
CA GLU A 108 -15.96 5.94 4.80
C GLU A 108 -16.78 6.13 6.08
N LYS A 109 -17.70 7.08 6.06
CA LYS A 109 -18.52 7.41 7.21
C LYS A 109 -19.50 6.27 7.59
N GLU A 110 -20.07 5.58 6.60
CA GLU A 110 -21.05 4.53 6.83
C GLU A 110 -20.39 3.21 7.28
N TRP A 111 -19.21 2.89 6.77
CA TRP A 111 -18.62 1.56 6.95
C TRP A 111 -17.29 1.56 7.66
N HIS A 112 -16.73 2.72 7.96
CA HIS A 112 -15.40 2.85 8.58
C HIS A 112 -14.34 2.03 7.81
N ALA A 113 -14.50 1.93 6.48
CA ALA A 113 -13.57 1.23 5.60
C ALA A 113 -12.43 2.18 5.19
N GLY A 114 -11.21 1.65 5.07
CA GLY A 114 -10.05 2.43 4.62
C GLY A 114 -10.28 3.02 3.23
N THR A 115 -10.09 4.31 3.10
CA THR A 115 -10.47 5.08 1.91
C THR A 115 -9.43 5.07 0.80
N ASP A 116 -8.19 4.78 1.10
CA ASP A 116 -7.06 4.88 0.16
C ASP A 116 -6.58 3.50 -0.32
N GLN A 117 -6.37 2.57 0.57
CA GLN A 117 -5.76 1.28 0.28
C GLN A 117 -6.60 0.41 -0.66
N THR A 118 -7.91 0.25 -0.39
CA THR A 118 -8.77 -0.67 -1.15
C THR A 118 -8.97 -0.25 -2.61
N PRO A 119 -9.28 1.03 -2.94
CA PRO A 119 -9.36 1.47 -4.33
C PRO A 119 -8.06 1.29 -5.10
N VAL A 120 -6.91 1.55 -4.48
CA VAL A 120 -5.60 1.36 -5.12
C VAL A 120 -5.38 -0.12 -5.47
N ASN A 121 -5.68 -1.03 -4.53
CA ASN A 121 -5.58 -2.46 -4.76
C ASN A 121 -6.48 -2.95 -5.90
N ILE A 122 -7.74 -2.51 -5.92
CA ILE A 122 -8.68 -2.87 -6.99
C ILE A 122 -8.21 -2.31 -8.33
N LEU A 123 -7.66 -1.09 -8.37
CA LEU A 123 -7.14 -0.50 -9.60
C LEU A 123 -5.88 -1.24 -10.10
N ILE A 124 -5.01 -1.71 -9.22
CA ILE A 124 -3.87 -2.56 -9.60
C ILE A 124 -4.37 -3.81 -10.33
N ASP A 125 -5.41 -4.46 -9.80
CA ASP A 125 -5.96 -5.69 -10.38
C ASP A 125 -6.72 -5.43 -11.70
N ILE A 126 -7.59 -4.41 -11.76
CA ILE A 126 -8.38 -4.07 -12.97
C ILE A 126 -7.48 -3.62 -14.14
N LEU A 127 -6.44 -2.86 -13.85
CA LEU A 127 -5.53 -2.32 -14.86
C LEU A 127 -4.41 -3.28 -15.21
N ASP A 128 -4.41 -4.48 -14.65
CA ASP A 128 -3.41 -5.54 -14.86
C ASP A 128 -1.97 -4.99 -14.73
N VAL A 129 -1.74 -4.23 -13.66
CA VAL A 129 -0.42 -3.64 -13.40
C VAL A 129 0.59 -4.74 -13.16
N ASP A 130 1.73 -4.68 -13.86
CA ASP A 130 2.82 -5.64 -13.65
C ASP A 130 3.41 -5.46 -12.26
N PHE A 131 2.93 -6.31 -11.33
CA PHE A 131 3.17 -6.20 -9.90
C PHE A 131 3.98 -7.38 -9.38
N LYS A 132 4.90 -7.11 -8.46
CA LYS A 132 5.69 -8.13 -7.76
C LYS A 132 5.54 -8.00 -6.25
N TRP A 133 5.13 -9.09 -5.60
CA TRP A 133 5.06 -9.17 -4.13
C TRP A 133 6.45 -9.41 -3.57
N LEU A 134 6.86 -8.57 -2.62
CA LEU A 134 8.06 -8.77 -1.83
C LEU A 134 7.75 -9.64 -0.60
N PRO A 135 8.77 -10.29 -0.04
CA PRO A 135 8.61 -11.03 1.21
C PRO A 135 8.06 -10.18 2.36
N TYR A 136 7.28 -10.79 3.24
CA TYR A 136 6.59 -10.11 4.33
C TYR A 136 7.54 -9.35 5.29
N GLU A 137 8.74 -9.84 5.46
CA GLU A 137 9.77 -9.19 6.27
C GLU A 137 10.16 -7.77 5.83
N TYR A 138 9.77 -7.35 4.62
CA TYR A 138 10.00 -5.98 4.11
C TYR A 138 8.90 -5.00 4.47
N ASN A 139 7.76 -5.46 4.97
CA ASN A 139 6.75 -4.61 5.60
C ASN A 139 5.89 -5.44 6.55
N MET A 140 6.36 -5.60 7.77
CA MET A 140 5.57 -6.22 8.84
C MET A 140 4.58 -5.20 9.36
N CYS A 141 3.40 -5.19 8.76
CA CYS A 141 2.29 -4.33 9.15
C CYS A 141 1.55 -4.88 10.38
N ASP A 142 0.64 -4.09 10.94
CA ASP A 142 -0.16 -4.42 12.11
C ASP A 142 0.60 -4.65 13.43
N MET A 143 1.82 -4.14 13.52
CA MET A 143 2.55 -4.15 14.79
C MET A 143 1.85 -3.27 15.83
N VAL A 144 1.63 -3.82 17.01
CA VAL A 144 0.95 -3.09 18.10
C VAL A 144 1.99 -2.35 18.93
N ARG A 145 1.77 -1.06 19.20
CA ARG A 145 2.72 -0.21 19.95
C ARG A 145 3.19 -0.82 21.28
N LYS A 146 2.32 -1.57 21.95
CA LYS A 146 2.70 -2.22 23.23
C LYS A 146 3.86 -3.20 23.09
N GLU A 147 4.08 -3.74 21.90
CA GLU A 147 5.20 -4.64 21.62
C GLU A 147 6.54 -3.92 21.57
N LEU A 148 6.51 -2.60 21.27
CA LEU A 148 7.68 -1.72 21.36
C LEU A 148 8.07 -1.39 22.81
N LEU A 149 7.13 -1.51 23.75
CA LEU A 149 7.33 -1.15 25.14
C LEU A 149 7.86 -2.28 25.99
N THR A 150 8.06 -3.47 25.40
CA THR A 150 8.69 -4.58 26.08
C THR A 150 10.21 -4.47 26.02
N ASP A 151 10.88 -4.88 27.09
CA ASP A 151 12.36 -4.86 27.14
C ASP A 151 13.01 -5.81 26.10
N ASP A 152 12.25 -6.79 25.59
CA ASP A 152 12.69 -7.70 24.56
C ASP A 152 12.03 -7.39 23.22
N LEU A 153 12.75 -6.71 22.34
CA LEU A 153 12.32 -6.37 21.00
C LEU A 153 12.45 -7.58 20.04
N LEU A 154 11.89 -8.73 20.43
CA LEU A 154 11.99 -9.98 19.67
C LEU A 154 11.49 -9.83 18.24
N PHE A 155 10.43 -9.10 18.01
CA PHE A 155 9.87 -8.87 16.68
C PHE A 155 10.86 -8.19 15.72
N THR A 156 11.78 -7.37 16.21
CA THR A 156 12.80 -6.71 15.37
C THR A 156 13.83 -7.69 14.79
N LYS A 157 13.79 -8.95 15.21
CA LYS A 157 14.66 -10.02 14.70
C LYS A 157 14.06 -10.75 13.48
N TRP A 158 12.81 -10.47 13.14
CA TRP A 158 12.06 -11.24 12.15
C TRP A 158 11.82 -10.50 10.84
N GLY A 159 12.00 -9.20 10.81
CA GLY A 159 11.76 -8.39 9.63
C GLY A 159 12.74 -7.24 9.49
N TRP A 160 12.65 -6.60 8.35
CA TRP A 160 13.51 -5.48 8.00
C TRP A 160 12.80 -4.14 8.14
N ILE A 161 11.50 -4.12 7.93
CA ILE A 161 10.67 -2.92 8.01
C ILE A 161 9.41 -3.25 8.80
N TYR A 162 9.07 -2.38 9.72
CA TYR A 162 7.94 -2.54 10.65
C TYR A 162 7.04 -1.32 10.56
N GLN A 163 5.75 -1.55 10.38
CA GLN A 163 4.73 -0.50 10.37
C GLN A 163 3.82 -0.66 11.58
N TYR A 164 3.60 0.45 12.28
CA TYR A 164 2.82 0.50 13.51
C TYR A 164 1.49 1.18 13.27
N ASN A 165 0.44 0.40 13.18
CA ASN A 165 -0.92 0.92 13.14
C ASN A 165 -1.33 1.44 14.51
N SER A 166 -1.79 2.68 14.57
CA SER A 166 -2.20 3.38 15.81
C SER A 166 -3.68 3.17 16.14
#